data_77f35674c42c9855beefe69a1fb0c329
#
_entry.id   77f35674c42c9855beefe69a1fb0c329
#
_cell.length_a   1.000
_cell.length_b   1.000
_cell.length_c   1.000
_cell.angle_alpha   90.00
_cell.angle_beta   90.00
_cell.angle_gamma   90.00
#
_symmetry.space_group_name_H-M   'P 1'
#
loop_
_entity.id
_entity.type
_entity.pdbx_description
1 polymer ?
#
loop_
_entity_poly.entity_id
_entity_poly.type
_entity_poly.pdbx_seq_one_letter_code
_entity_poly.pdbx_strand_id
1 'polypeptide(L)'
;MNRQAVLDYSKNTKFLYLMLTEAILESLELMDITNNENENDEFREFKDGSQLIVVNCYPACPEPDLTLGLPPHSDYGLLTLLLQDEVQGLQIQYEGRWVTVEPLPDSLVVNIGDHLEVCQKFVEFHERYISLLQELQGII
;
A
#
# COMPACT_ATOMS: atom_id res chain seq x y z
N MET A 1 -10.24 -9.25 -20.64
CA MET A 1 -9.78 -8.05 -19.91
C MET A 1 -9.33 -7.00 -20.92
N ASN A 2 -9.76 -5.75 -20.78
CA ASN A 2 -9.39 -4.68 -21.71
C ASN A 2 -7.95 -4.21 -21.42
N ARG A 3 -7.03 -4.45 -22.36
CA ARG A 3 -5.61 -4.07 -22.22
C ARG A 3 -5.42 -2.58 -21.90
N GLN A 4 -6.21 -1.70 -22.51
CA GLN A 4 -6.09 -0.27 -22.27
C GLN A 4 -6.47 0.09 -20.83
N ALA A 5 -7.54 -0.48 -20.30
CA ALA A 5 -7.94 -0.26 -18.91
C ALA A 5 -6.86 -0.68 -17.90
N VAL A 6 -6.17 -1.80 -18.15
CA VAL A 6 -5.06 -2.25 -17.30
C VAL A 6 -3.89 -1.29 -17.36
N LEU A 7 -3.55 -0.78 -18.55
CA LEU A 7 -2.47 0.18 -18.70
C LEU A 7 -2.79 1.52 -18.03
N ASP A 8 -4.01 1.99 -18.13
CA ASP A 8 -4.45 3.23 -17.51
C ASP A 8 -4.49 3.09 -15.98
N TYR A 9 -5.00 1.96 -15.48
CA TYR A 9 -4.95 1.62 -14.06
C TYR A 9 -3.51 1.58 -13.53
N SER A 10 -2.61 0.88 -14.24
CA SER A 10 -1.19 0.81 -13.87
C SER A 10 -0.53 2.18 -13.78
N LYS A 11 -0.79 3.07 -14.74
CA LYS A 11 -0.24 4.43 -14.73
C LYS A 11 -0.75 5.25 -13.55
N ASN A 12 -2.07 5.19 -13.29
CA ASN A 12 -2.68 5.96 -12.22
C ASN A 12 -2.24 5.45 -10.84
N THR A 13 -2.16 4.14 -10.66
CA THR A 13 -1.65 3.55 -9.39
C THR A 13 -0.16 3.80 -9.20
N LYS A 14 0.66 3.83 -10.28
CA LYS A 14 2.06 4.25 -10.18
C LYS A 14 2.17 5.72 -9.74
N PHE A 15 1.36 6.60 -10.29
CA PHE A 15 1.35 8.00 -9.88
C PHE A 15 0.99 8.16 -8.41
N LEU A 16 -0.09 7.50 -7.96
CA LEU A 16 -0.50 7.50 -6.55
C LEU A 16 0.59 6.92 -5.64
N TYR A 17 1.19 5.79 -6.04
CA TYR A 17 2.31 5.19 -5.31
C TYR A 17 3.47 6.19 -5.10
N LEU A 18 3.87 6.90 -6.14
CA LEU A 18 4.96 7.88 -6.05
C LEU A 18 4.61 9.03 -5.11
N MET A 19 3.39 9.56 -5.19
CA MET A 19 2.93 10.61 -4.27
C MET A 19 2.93 10.15 -2.80
N LEU A 20 2.44 8.93 -2.54
CA LEU A 20 2.42 8.37 -1.19
C LEU A 20 3.84 8.10 -0.69
N THR A 21 4.70 7.55 -1.52
CA THR A 21 6.11 7.29 -1.16
C THR A 21 6.83 8.60 -0.82
N GLU A 22 6.65 9.64 -1.63
CA GLU A 22 7.23 10.96 -1.40
C GLU A 22 6.76 11.53 -0.06
N ALA A 23 5.44 11.54 0.20
CA ALA A 23 4.86 12.03 1.45
C ALA A 23 5.35 11.24 2.68
N ILE A 24 5.50 9.91 2.56
CA ILE A 24 6.03 9.06 3.62
C ILE A 24 7.50 9.40 3.90
N LEU A 25 8.35 9.45 2.87
CA LEU A 25 9.77 9.74 3.02
C LEU A 25 10.00 11.15 3.58
N GLU A 26 9.20 12.12 3.15
CA GLU A 26 9.19 13.48 3.69
C GLU A 26 8.83 13.49 5.18
N SER A 27 7.75 12.79 5.57
CA SER A 27 7.30 12.70 6.97
C SER A 27 8.33 12.05 7.90
N LEU A 28 9.22 11.22 7.33
CA LEU A 28 10.28 10.53 8.05
C LEU A 28 11.61 11.29 8.07
N GLU A 29 11.65 12.49 7.50
CA GLU A 29 12.87 13.28 7.35
C GLU A 29 13.99 12.53 6.60
N LEU A 30 13.60 11.58 5.73
CA LEU A 30 14.53 10.79 4.91
C LEU A 30 14.82 11.45 3.57
N MET A 31 14.08 12.50 3.20
CA MET A 31 14.35 13.34 2.03
C MET A 31 14.94 14.66 2.48
N ASP A 32 16.15 14.93 2.05
CA ASP A 32 16.71 16.27 2.15
C ASP A 32 16.13 17.13 1.00
N ILE A 33 15.01 17.82 1.29
CA ILE A 33 14.28 18.67 0.33
C ILE A 33 15.11 19.92 -0.03
N THR A 34 16.23 20.14 0.65
CA THR A 34 17.07 21.30 0.41
C THR A 34 17.99 21.09 -0.79
N ASN A 35 17.46 21.46 -1.98
CA ASN A 35 18.25 22.04 -3.08
C ASN A 35 19.58 21.37 -3.40
N ASN A 36 19.59 20.19 -3.96
CA ASN A 36 20.70 19.80 -4.77
C ASN A 36 20.19 19.16 -6.07
N GLU A 37 20.31 19.90 -7.16
CA GLU A 37 20.22 19.41 -8.54
C GLU A 37 21.32 18.37 -8.85
N ASN A 38 21.98 17.82 -7.84
CA ASN A 38 23.03 16.82 -7.98
C ASN A 38 22.41 15.43 -8.09
N GLU A 39 22.91 14.67 -9.03
CA GLU A 39 22.53 13.37 -9.57
C GLU A 39 22.33 12.20 -8.60
N ASN A 40 22.30 12.43 -7.29
CA ASN A 40 22.06 11.45 -6.24
C ASN A 40 20.64 11.58 -5.66
N ASP A 41 19.65 11.67 -6.54
CA ASP A 41 18.24 11.62 -6.14
C ASP A 41 17.90 10.19 -5.70
N GLU A 42 18.04 9.89 -4.41
CA GLU A 42 17.66 8.61 -3.80
C GLU A 42 16.19 8.24 -4.15
N PHE A 43 15.35 9.26 -4.35
CA PHE A 43 13.97 9.07 -4.80
C PHE A 43 13.88 8.56 -6.25
N ARG A 44 14.93 8.72 -7.05
CA ARG A 44 14.96 8.24 -8.44
C ARG A 44 14.85 6.72 -8.51
N GLU A 45 15.44 6.00 -7.56
CA GLU A 45 15.33 4.54 -7.49
C GLU A 45 13.89 4.07 -7.31
N PHE A 46 13.07 4.83 -6.57
CA PHE A 46 11.65 4.53 -6.41
C PHE A 46 10.83 4.85 -7.68
N LYS A 47 11.22 5.87 -8.45
CA LYS A 47 10.57 6.22 -9.72
C LYS A 47 10.76 5.14 -10.78
N ASP A 48 11.94 4.53 -10.82
CA ASP A 48 12.33 3.53 -11.81
C ASP A 48 12.03 2.09 -11.36
N GLY A 49 11.45 1.92 -10.16
CA GLY A 49 11.08 0.63 -9.61
C GLY A 49 10.05 -0.14 -10.44
N SER A 50 10.04 -1.46 -10.29
CA SER A 50 9.07 -2.33 -10.94
C SER A 50 7.72 -2.29 -10.22
N GLN A 51 6.64 -2.44 -11.00
CA GLN A 51 5.28 -2.57 -10.50
C GLN A 51 4.75 -3.96 -10.84
N LEU A 52 4.22 -4.67 -9.84
CA LEU A 52 3.54 -5.94 -10.01
C LEU A 52 2.03 -5.72 -9.81
N ILE A 53 1.22 -6.18 -10.75
CA ILE A 53 -0.24 -6.21 -10.61
C ILE A 53 -0.66 -7.66 -10.40
N VAL A 54 -1.35 -7.91 -9.30
CA VAL A 54 -1.94 -9.21 -8.97
C VAL A 54 -3.46 -9.07 -8.93
N VAL A 55 -4.16 -9.98 -9.57
CA VAL A 55 -5.63 -10.04 -9.54
C VAL A 55 -6.02 -11.35 -8.87
N ASN A 56 -6.52 -11.27 -7.66
CA ASN A 56 -7.02 -12.40 -6.91
C ASN A 56 -8.51 -12.60 -7.20
N CYS A 57 -8.92 -13.84 -7.39
CA CYS A 57 -10.32 -14.20 -7.57
C CYS A 57 -10.68 -15.30 -6.56
N TYR A 58 -11.66 -15.03 -5.74
CA TYR A 58 -12.13 -15.94 -4.68
C TYR A 58 -13.55 -16.41 -5.03
N PRO A 59 -13.71 -17.54 -5.74
CA PRO A 59 -15.04 -18.06 -6.04
C PRO A 59 -15.74 -18.57 -4.77
N ALA A 60 -17.06 -18.71 -4.83
CA ALA A 60 -17.83 -19.28 -3.73
C ALA A 60 -17.26 -20.65 -3.32
N CYS A 61 -16.97 -20.80 -2.03
CA CYS A 61 -16.39 -22.02 -1.47
C CYS A 61 -17.49 -22.89 -0.83
N PRO A 62 -17.55 -24.21 -1.16
CA PRO A 62 -18.51 -25.11 -0.53
C PRO A 62 -18.27 -25.35 0.96
N GLU A 63 -17.01 -25.23 1.40
CA GLU A 63 -16.57 -25.48 2.77
C GLU A 63 -15.73 -24.28 3.29
N PRO A 64 -16.37 -23.12 3.51
CA PRO A 64 -15.66 -21.88 3.86
C PRO A 64 -14.91 -21.97 5.19
N ASP A 65 -15.44 -22.74 6.14
CA ASP A 65 -14.83 -22.90 7.47
C ASP A 65 -13.52 -23.72 7.44
N LEU A 66 -13.26 -24.42 6.35
CA LEU A 66 -12.06 -25.25 6.17
C LEU A 66 -11.07 -24.66 5.18
N THR A 67 -11.36 -23.48 4.62
CA THR A 67 -10.58 -22.91 3.52
C THR A 67 -10.14 -21.50 3.83
N LEU A 68 -8.83 -21.24 3.75
CA LEU A 68 -8.30 -19.88 3.74
C LEU A 68 -8.18 -19.38 2.30
N GLY A 69 -8.72 -18.21 2.01
CA GLY A 69 -8.58 -17.56 0.70
C GLY A 69 -7.12 -17.21 0.40
N LEU A 70 -6.42 -16.64 1.40
CA LEU A 70 -5.01 -16.34 1.36
C LEU A 70 -4.42 -16.50 2.76
N PRO A 71 -3.29 -17.21 2.92
CA PRO A 71 -2.63 -17.33 4.22
C PRO A 71 -2.14 -15.97 4.74
N PRO A 72 -1.99 -15.81 6.06
CA PRO A 72 -1.31 -14.66 6.64
C PRO A 72 0.08 -14.46 6.04
N HIS A 73 0.39 -13.24 5.64
CA HIS A 73 1.69 -12.86 5.08
C HIS A 73 1.91 -11.36 5.29
N SER A 74 3.14 -10.92 5.10
CA SER A 74 3.51 -9.54 4.85
C SER A 74 3.78 -9.32 3.37
N ASP A 75 3.70 -8.09 2.91
CA ASP A 75 3.99 -7.73 1.53
C ASP A 75 5.47 -7.38 1.38
N TYR A 76 6.13 -7.97 0.38
CA TYR A 76 7.59 -7.83 0.18
C TYR A 76 8.02 -6.41 -0.23
N GLY A 77 7.19 -5.65 -0.95
CA GLY A 77 7.56 -4.34 -1.53
C GLY A 77 7.65 -3.20 -0.53
N LEU A 78 7.65 -1.97 -1.03
CA LEU A 78 7.54 -0.76 -0.22
C LEU A 78 6.09 -0.50 0.19
N LEU A 79 5.19 -0.46 -0.79
CA LEU A 79 3.76 -0.25 -0.59
C LEU A 79 2.97 -1.20 -1.48
N THR A 80 1.85 -1.68 -0.95
CA THR A 80 0.81 -2.38 -1.72
C THR A 80 -0.45 -1.53 -1.74
N LEU A 81 -0.93 -1.23 -2.94
CA LEU A 81 -2.21 -0.56 -3.15
C LEU A 81 -3.25 -1.64 -3.45
N LEU A 82 -4.13 -1.92 -2.51
CA LEU A 82 -5.14 -2.95 -2.61
C LEU A 82 -6.51 -2.34 -2.91
N LEU A 83 -7.11 -2.73 -4.03
CA LEU A 83 -8.51 -2.47 -4.36
C LEU A 83 -9.35 -3.67 -3.94
N GLN A 84 -10.23 -3.48 -2.97
CA GLN A 84 -11.22 -4.48 -2.59
C GLN A 84 -12.47 -4.34 -3.48
N ASP A 85 -13.19 -5.44 -3.68
CA ASP A 85 -14.56 -5.38 -4.19
C ASP A 85 -15.56 -5.13 -3.04
N GLU A 86 -16.85 -5.31 -3.30
CA GLU A 86 -17.93 -5.11 -2.31
C GLU A 86 -17.97 -6.23 -1.25
N VAL A 87 -17.24 -7.34 -1.46
CA VAL A 87 -17.24 -8.49 -0.57
C VAL A 87 -16.06 -8.38 0.40
N GLN A 88 -16.41 -8.30 1.67
CA GLN A 88 -15.47 -8.24 2.77
C GLN A 88 -14.60 -9.51 2.83
N GLY A 89 -13.28 -9.37 2.95
CA GLY A 89 -12.37 -10.52 3.03
C GLY A 89 -11.00 -10.19 3.61
N LEU A 90 -10.58 -8.93 3.54
CA LEU A 90 -9.29 -8.52 4.11
C LEU A 90 -9.33 -8.48 5.63
N GLN A 91 -8.32 -9.08 6.24
CA GLN A 91 -8.09 -9.00 7.69
C GLN A 91 -6.65 -8.58 7.95
N ILE A 92 -6.44 -7.76 8.95
CA ILE A 92 -5.12 -7.36 9.45
C ILE A 92 -4.93 -7.89 10.88
N GLN A 93 -3.71 -8.19 11.25
CA GLN A 93 -3.37 -8.55 12.62
C GLN A 93 -3.01 -7.27 13.40
N TYR A 94 -3.80 -6.99 14.44
CA TYR A 94 -3.57 -5.87 15.34
C TYR A 94 -3.61 -6.35 16.80
N GLU A 95 -2.56 -6.11 17.56
CA GLU A 95 -2.42 -6.54 18.95
C GLU A 95 -2.76 -8.03 19.17
N GLY A 96 -2.32 -8.90 18.26
CA GLY A 96 -2.56 -10.34 18.32
C GLY A 96 -3.98 -10.79 17.96
N ARG A 97 -4.83 -9.90 17.44
CA ARG A 97 -6.18 -10.19 16.98
C ARG A 97 -6.32 -9.92 15.50
N TRP A 98 -7.16 -10.70 14.83
CA TRP A 98 -7.56 -10.44 13.46
C TRP A 98 -8.68 -9.41 13.43
N VAL A 99 -8.46 -8.33 12.73
CA VAL A 99 -9.43 -7.24 12.53
C VAL A 99 -9.78 -7.17 11.06
N THR A 100 -11.06 -7.18 10.76
CA THR A 100 -11.55 -7.05 9.39
C THR A 100 -11.46 -5.61 8.92
N VAL A 101 -10.98 -5.43 7.70
CA VAL A 101 -10.94 -4.13 7.01
C VAL A 101 -12.16 -4.04 6.12
N GLU A 102 -13.11 -3.21 6.49
CA GLU A 102 -14.36 -2.99 5.75
C GLU A 102 -14.05 -2.37 4.37
N PRO A 103 -14.61 -2.93 3.27
CA PRO A 103 -14.49 -2.27 1.96
C PRO A 103 -15.23 -0.93 1.98
N LEU A 104 -14.54 0.10 1.54
CA LEU A 104 -15.15 1.41 1.30
C LEU A 104 -15.27 1.65 -0.20
N PRO A 105 -16.41 2.10 -0.72
CA PRO A 105 -16.55 2.45 -2.12
C PRO A 105 -15.50 3.48 -2.55
N ASP A 106 -14.98 3.33 -3.75
CA ASP A 106 -14.03 4.26 -4.38
C ASP A 106 -12.73 4.49 -3.59
N SER A 107 -12.32 3.52 -2.76
CA SER A 107 -11.10 3.61 -1.94
C SER A 107 -10.08 2.53 -2.28
N LEU A 108 -8.84 2.78 -1.88
CA LEU A 108 -7.76 1.82 -1.88
C LEU A 108 -7.24 1.65 -0.44
N VAL A 109 -6.93 0.42 -0.07
CA VAL A 109 -6.15 0.15 1.14
C VAL A 109 -4.67 0.24 0.78
N VAL A 110 -3.90 0.95 1.60
CA VAL A 110 -2.46 1.09 1.43
C VAL A 110 -1.77 0.29 2.54
N ASN A 111 -1.06 -0.77 2.15
CA ASN A 111 -0.26 -1.55 3.08
C ASN A 111 1.21 -1.17 2.95
N ILE A 112 1.87 -1.01 4.09
CA ILE A 112 3.32 -0.89 4.15
C ILE A 112 3.91 -2.28 4.01
N GLY A 113 4.87 -2.42 3.09
CA GLY A 113 5.58 -3.68 2.89
C GLY A 113 6.87 -3.77 3.69
N ASP A 114 7.44 -5.00 3.70
CA ASP A 114 8.63 -5.35 4.50
C ASP A 114 9.83 -4.44 4.23
N HIS A 115 10.04 -4.01 2.98
CA HIS A 115 11.16 -3.13 2.64
C HIS A 115 11.06 -1.76 3.32
N LEU A 116 9.86 -1.27 3.51
CA LEU A 116 9.67 0.00 4.19
C LEU A 116 9.73 -0.18 5.73
N GLU A 117 9.30 -1.32 6.24
CA GLU A 117 9.29 -1.64 7.67
C GLU A 117 10.71 -1.81 8.24
N VAL A 118 11.64 -2.36 7.46
CA VAL A 118 13.03 -2.63 7.89
C VAL A 118 13.88 -1.37 8.11
N CYS A 119 13.46 -0.21 7.59
CA CYS A 119 14.17 1.03 7.87
C CYS A 119 14.01 1.39 9.36
N GLN A 120 15.09 1.26 10.16
CA GLN A 120 15.11 1.40 11.64
C GLN A 120 14.52 2.70 12.22
N LYS A 121 14.27 3.71 11.42
CA LYS A 121 13.56 4.94 11.82
C LYS A 121 12.03 4.77 11.93
N PHE A 122 11.51 3.61 11.58
CA PHE A 122 10.07 3.34 11.51
C PHE A 122 9.37 3.03 12.84
N VAL A 123 10.09 2.81 13.93
CA VAL A 123 9.46 2.51 15.24
C VAL A 123 8.59 3.68 15.73
N GLU A 124 8.97 4.92 15.41
CA GLU A 124 8.16 6.11 15.70
C GLU A 124 7.04 6.37 14.66
N PHE A 125 7.09 5.67 13.54
CA PHE A 125 6.19 5.87 12.41
C PHE A 125 4.77 5.36 12.64
N HIS A 126 4.59 4.33 13.46
CA HIS A 126 3.28 3.70 13.64
C HIS A 126 2.22 4.69 14.15
N GLU A 127 2.60 5.59 15.04
CA GLU A 127 1.70 6.62 15.56
C GLU A 127 1.46 7.75 14.55
N ARG A 128 2.49 8.18 13.81
CA ARG A 128 2.38 9.23 12.78
C ARG A 128 1.60 8.76 11.55
N TYR A 129 1.77 7.50 11.13
CA TYR A 129 1.10 6.93 9.96
C TYR A 129 -0.43 6.88 10.12
N ILE A 130 -0.92 6.48 11.29
CA ILE A 130 -2.36 6.50 11.57
C ILE A 130 -2.92 7.93 11.47
N SER A 131 -2.16 8.93 11.93
CA SER A 131 -2.53 10.34 11.81
C SER A 131 -2.62 10.79 10.34
N LEU A 132 -1.65 10.41 9.52
CA LEU A 132 -1.60 10.77 8.09
C LEU A 132 -2.76 10.14 7.29
N LEU A 133 -3.09 8.87 7.56
CA LEU A 133 -4.24 8.21 6.92
C LEU A 133 -5.57 8.88 7.31
N GLN A 134 -5.69 9.37 8.55
CA GLN A 134 -6.87 10.11 8.99
C GLN A 134 -6.98 11.48 8.30
N GLU A 135 -5.85 12.14 8.04
CA GLU A 135 -5.83 13.39 7.27
C GLU A 135 -6.17 13.18 5.79
N LEU A 136 -5.66 12.12 5.17
CA LEU A 136 -5.97 11.79 3.76
C LEU A 136 -7.41 11.36 3.55
N GLN A 137 -8.04 10.70 4.53
CA GLN A 137 -9.49 10.41 4.50
C GLN A 137 -10.37 11.68 4.52
N GLY A 138 -9.82 12.82 4.93
CA GLY A 138 -10.51 14.12 4.89
C GLY A 138 -10.36 14.88 3.55
N ILE A 139 -9.56 14.37 2.60
CA ILE A 139 -9.23 15.04 1.32
C ILE A 139 -9.86 14.31 0.12
N ILE A 140 -10.35 13.08 0.28
CA ILE A 140 -11.11 12.30 -0.69
C ILE A 140 -12.59 12.36 -0.29
#